data_b29dddf5f4925bc69765a9f7f6729945
#
_entry.id   b29dddf5f4925bc69765a9f7f6729945
#
_cell.length_a   1.000
_cell.length_b   1.000
_cell.length_c   1.000
_cell.angle_alpha   90.00
_cell.angle_beta   90.00
_cell.angle_gamma   90.00
#
_symmetry.space_group_name_H-M   'P 1'
#
loop_
_entity.id
_entity.type
_entity.pdbx_description
1 polymer ?
#
loop_
_entity_poly.entity_id
_entity_poly.type
_entity_poly.pdbx_seq_one_letter_code
_entity_poly.pdbx_strand_id
1 'polypeptide(L)'
;MGADLPSSSATRRPGASRHARILALATALAALLAVAQDPGPGSPARPLASDRLPHCFQISPRLWSGAQPAGDDAFAELHRLGIRVVLSVDGTRPDLEAAHRQGLRYLHLPFGYDGIPSNRVVELVRVATGETNGGIYVHCHHGLHRGPTAAAIVAMASGTWTPDDARAFLRQAGTSSDYPGLHRAVRNFTLPSAAELDRIGPLPEVNVTTSEVAVMVELDAHLDRIRTALERKTTAPSEEAVLLWEQLREWSRQPAPGAKPAGYRTRLGEAEAAAHHLKEVVASSDAEVREAALRDLGRTCTACHREYRNP
;
A
#
# COMPACT_ATOMS: atom_id res chain seq x y z
N MET A 1 -54.46 -74.90 -25.57
CA MET A 1 -53.10 -74.72 -25.07
C MET A 1 -52.83 -73.21 -25.02
N GLY A 2 -53.03 -72.65 -23.88
CA GLY A 2 -52.94 -71.24 -23.61
C GLY A 2 -51.48 -70.79 -23.39
N ALA A 3 -51.18 -69.60 -23.73
CA ALA A 3 -49.98 -68.93 -23.31
C ALA A 3 -50.34 -67.49 -22.87
N ASP A 4 -50.25 -67.33 -21.55
CA ASP A 4 -50.42 -66.03 -20.89
C ASP A 4 -49.31 -65.06 -21.21
N LEU A 5 -49.66 -63.82 -21.48
CA LEU A 5 -48.74 -62.68 -21.59
C LEU A 5 -48.85 -61.90 -20.26
N PRO A 6 -47.72 -61.48 -19.63
CA PRO A 6 -47.77 -60.66 -18.44
C PRO A 6 -47.98 -59.16 -18.75
N SER A 7 -48.86 -58.56 -17.96
CA SER A 7 -49.19 -57.14 -18.00
C SER A 7 -48.03 -56.26 -17.46
N SER A 8 -47.61 -55.27 -18.25
CA SER A 8 -46.66 -54.25 -17.90
C SER A 8 -47.36 -53.13 -17.08
N SER A 9 -47.07 -53.01 -15.81
CA SER A 9 -47.49 -51.89 -14.94
C SER A 9 -46.52 -50.70 -15.12
N ALA A 10 -46.96 -49.70 -15.86
CA ALA A 10 -46.22 -48.41 -15.99
C ALA A 10 -46.40 -47.56 -14.71
N THR A 11 -45.38 -47.48 -13.90
CA THR A 11 -45.29 -46.52 -12.75
C THR A 11 -45.19 -45.10 -13.25
N ARG A 12 -46.25 -44.33 -13.07
CA ARG A 12 -46.24 -42.85 -13.28
C ARG A 12 -45.31 -42.19 -12.28
N ARG A 13 -44.24 -41.49 -12.71
CA ARG A 13 -43.45 -40.56 -11.92
C ARG A 13 -44.27 -39.30 -11.66
N PRO A 14 -44.33 -38.79 -10.40
CA PRO A 14 -45.01 -37.53 -10.13
C PRO A 14 -44.28 -36.39 -10.77
N GLY A 15 -44.94 -35.64 -11.63
CA GLY A 15 -44.43 -34.41 -12.25
C GLY A 15 -44.25 -33.35 -11.19
N ALA A 16 -43.05 -32.80 -11.12
CA ALA A 16 -42.73 -31.68 -10.24
C ALA A 16 -43.70 -30.51 -10.56
N SER A 17 -44.35 -30.00 -9.52
CA SER A 17 -45.38 -28.98 -9.65
C SER A 17 -44.82 -27.70 -10.23
N ARG A 18 -45.58 -26.98 -11.06
CA ARG A 18 -45.20 -25.69 -11.64
C ARG A 18 -44.79 -24.67 -10.60
N HIS A 19 -45.30 -24.75 -9.38
CA HIS A 19 -44.97 -23.90 -8.23
C HIS A 19 -43.54 -24.11 -7.72
N ALA A 20 -42.99 -25.35 -7.73
CA ALA A 20 -41.63 -25.63 -7.32
C ALA A 20 -40.59 -25.04 -8.32
N ARG A 21 -40.93 -24.98 -9.61
CA ARG A 21 -40.08 -24.38 -10.65
C ARG A 21 -40.08 -22.85 -10.56
N ILE A 22 -41.20 -22.21 -10.21
CA ILE A 22 -41.29 -20.74 -10.05
C ILE A 22 -40.53 -20.32 -8.79
N LEU A 23 -40.59 -21.09 -7.70
CA LEU A 23 -39.86 -20.79 -6.46
C LEU A 23 -38.34 -20.93 -6.68
N ALA A 24 -37.90 -21.95 -7.41
CA ALA A 24 -36.46 -22.13 -7.73
C ALA A 24 -35.89 -21.03 -8.66
N LEU A 25 -36.69 -20.51 -9.59
CA LEU A 25 -36.32 -19.38 -10.42
C LEU A 25 -36.25 -18.06 -9.62
N ALA A 26 -37.20 -17.86 -8.69
CA ALA A 26 -37.22 -16.66 -7.86
C ALA A 26 -36.03 -16.62 -6.87
N THR A 27 -35.62 -17.76 -6.32
CA THR A 27 -34.42 -17.83 -5.45
C THR A 27 -33.12 -17.70 -6.25
N ALA A 28 -33.03 -18.20 -7.47
CA ALA A 28 -31.87 -18.01 -8.34
C ALA A 28 -31.74 -16.56 -8.82
N LEU A 29 -32.88 -15.87 -9.08
CA LEU A 29 -32.87 -14.46 -9.48
C LEU A 29 -32.53 -13.54 -8.30
N ALA A 30 -32.94 -13.88 -7.07
CA ALA A 30 -32.56 -13.15 -5.85
C ALA A 30 -31.07 -13.30 -5.52
N ALA A 31 -30.44 -14.44 -5.84
CA ALA A 31 -29.01 -14.65 -5.69
C ALA A 31 -28.18 -13.89 -6.76
N LEU A 32 -28.76 -13.64 -7.96
CA LEU A 32 -28.11 -12.84 -9.02
C LEU A 32 -28.24 -11.32 -8.79
N LEU A 33 -29.17 -10.87 -7.94
CA LEU A 33 -29.40 -9.49 -7.59
C LEU A 33 -28.71 -9.07 -6.27
N ALA A 34 -27.82 -9.89 -5.70
CA ALA A 34 -26.80 -9.42 -4.79
C ALA A 34 -25.78 -8.60 -5.58
N VAL A 35 -26.24 -7.55 -6.26
CA VAL A 35 -25.43 -6.42 -6.68
C VAL A 35 -24.77 -5.94 -5.39
N ALA A 36 -23.44 -6.07 -5.32
CA ALA A 36 -22.66 -5.57 -4.21
C ALA A 36 -23.09 -4.11 -4.02
N GLN A 37 -23.84 -3.86 -2.94
CA GLN A 37 -24.25 -2.50 -2.61
C GLN A 37 -22.98 -1.69 -2.46
N ASP A 38 -22.88 -0.60 -3.21
CA ASP A 38 -21.77 0.32 -3.10
C ASP A 38 -21.65 0.77 -1.64
N PRO A 39 -20.45 0.71 -1.04
CA PRO A 39 -20.28 1.20 0.30
C PRO A 39 -20.67 2.69 0.32
N GLY A 40 -21.75 3.01 1.03
CA GLY A 40 -22.20 4.40 1.23
C GLY A 40 -21.18 5.19 2.06
N PRO A 41 -21.34 6.53 2.16
CA PRO A 41 -20.50 7.34 3.03
C PRO A 41 -20.43 6.78 4.45
N GLY A 42 -19.22 6.70 5.03
CA GLY A 42 -18.96 6.15 6.36
C GLY A 42 -18.95 4.61 6.44
N SER A 43 -19.14 3.91 5.32
CA SER A 43 -19.02 2.45 5.32
C SER A 43 -17.57 1.99 5.46
N PRO A 44 -17.31 0.88 6.20
CA PRO A 44 -15.96 0.30 6.29
C PRO A 44 -15.46 -0.14 4.91
N ALA A 45 -14.14 -0.08 4.71
CA ALA A 45 -13.53 -0.60 3.49
C ALA A 45 -13.77 -2.10 3.35
N ARG A 46 -14.12 -2.54 2.16
CA ARG A 46 -14.38 -3.94 1.86
C ARG A 46 -13.11 -4.62 1.34
N PRO A 47 -12.57 -5.64 2.03
CA PRO A 47 -11.41 -6.38 1.51
C PRO A 47 -11.79 -7.12 0.21
N LEU A 48 -10.87 -7.12 -0.75
CA LEU A 48 -10.94 -7.93 -1.95
C LEU A 48 -9.93 -9.06 -1.84
N ALA A 49 -10.40 -10.30 -1.96
CA ALA A 49 -9.52 -11.45 -2.07
C ALA A 49 -9.01 -11.55 -3.52
N SER A 50 -7.71 -11.30 -3.69
CA SER A 50 -7.03 -11.42 -4.98
C SER A 50 -5.57 -11.82 -4.76
N ASP A 51 -5.12 -12.85 -5.47
CA ASP A 51 -3.71 -13.28 -5.46
C ASP A 51 -2.79 -12.27 -6.20
N ARG A 52 -3.37 -11.46 -7.09
CA ARG A 52 -2.65 -10.46 -7.90
C ARG A 52 -2.58 -9.08 -7.25
N LEU A 53 -3.50 -8.79 -6.33
CA LEU A 53 -3.63 -7.52 -5.63
C LEU A 53 -3.65 -7.76 -4.12
N PRO A 54 -2.51 -8.09 -3.49
CA PRO A 54 -2.44 -8.32 -2.05
C PRO A 54 -2.90 -7.10 -1.25
N HIS A 55 -3.48 -7.34 -0.08
CA HIS A 55 -3.99 -6.30 0.84
C HIS A 55 -4.92 -5.29 0.17
N CYS A 56 -5.71 -5.77 -0.82
CA CYS A 56 -6.60 -4.90 -1.58
C CYS A 56 -7.89 -4.63 -0.82
N PHE A 57 -8.29 -3.36 -0.77
CA PHE A 57 -9.53 -2.89 -0.17
C PHE A 57 -10.27 -1.97 -1.14
N GLN A 58 -11.56 -2.18 -1.29
CA GLN A 58 -12.47 -1.22 -1.89
C GLN A 58 -12.98 -0.26 -0.82
N ILE A 59 -12.67 1.02 -0.97
CA ILE A 59 -13.07 2.09 -0.04
C ILE A 59 -14.37 2.73 -0.49
N SER A 60 -14.50 2.94 -1.79
CA SER A 60 -15.71 3.41 -2.44
C SER A 60 -15.78 2.82 -3.85
N PRO A 61 -16.86 3.03 -4.63
CA PRO A 61 -16.92 2.59 -6.03
C PRO A 61 -15.76 3.10 -6.89
N ARG A 62 -15.14 4.21 -6.48
CA ARG A 62 -14.08 4.88 -7.25
C ARG A 62 -12.73 4.92 -6.53
N LEU A 63 -12.59 4.38 -5.33
CA LEU A 63 -11.35 4.42 -4.56
C LEU A 63 -11.00 3.06 -3.98
N TRP A 64 -9.77 2.64 -4.25
CA TRP A 64 -9.19 1.38 -3.81
C TRP A 64 -7.83 1.60 -3.20
N SER A 65 -7.41 0.70 -2.30
CA SER A 65 -6.05 0.69 -1.74
C SER A 65 -5.52 -0.72 -1.70
N GLY A 66 -4.20 -0.90 -1.90
CA GLY A 66 -3.57 -2.21 -1.81
C GLY A 66 -2.06 -2.19 -1.97
N ALA A 67 -1.48 -3.35 -2.24
CA ALA A 67 -0.06 -3.51 -2.55
C ALA A 67 0.25 -3.07 -3.98
N GLN A 68 1.56 -2.91 -4.26
CA GLN A 68 2.06 -2.62 -5.60
C GLN A 68 1.63 -3.71 -6.58
N PRO A 69 0.90 -3.35 -7.67
CA PRO A 69 0.57 -4.32 -8.71
C PRO A 69 1.85 -4.78 -9.42
N ALA A 70 1.95 -6.09 -9.69
CA ALA A 70 3.11 -6.70 -10.32
C ALA A 70 2.71 -7.44 -11.60
N GLY A 71 3.35 -7.07 -12.71
CA GLY A 71 3.13 -7.69 -14.02
C GLY A 71 1.78 -7.36 -14.67
N ASP A 72 1.66 -7.67 -15.95
CA ASP A 72 0.50 -7.30 -16.77
C ASP A 72 -0.84 -7.80 -16.25
N ASP A 73 -0.87 -8.98 -15.64
CA ASP A 73 -2.09 -9.58 -15.09
C ASP A 73 -2.70 -8.77 -13.95
N ALA A 74 -1.86 -8.18 -13.06
CA ALA A 74 -2.32 -7.33 -11.99
C ALA A 74 -2.92 -6.03 -12.52
N PHE A 75 -2.28 -5.39 -13.49
CA PHE A 75 -2.81 -4.19 -14.15
C PHE A 75 -4.08 -4.47 -14.95
N ALA A 76 -4.16 -5.63 -15.63
CA ALA A 76 -5.38 -6.06 -16.31
C ALA A 76 -6.53 -6.29 -15.32
N GLU A 77 -6.26 -6.80 -14.13
CA GLU A 77 -7.26 -6.94 -13.07
C GLU A 77 -7.75 -5.56 -12.57
N LEU A 78 -6.85 -4.62 -12.34
CA LEU A 78 -7.22 -3.23 -12.01
C LEU A 78 -8.12 -2.62 -13.09
N HIS A 79 -7.78 -2.81 -14.37
CA HIS A 79 -8.61 -2.32 -15.47
C HIS A 79 -10.03 -2.94 -15.46
N ARG A 80 -10.15 -4.26 -15.21
CA ARG A 80 -11.45 -4.95 -15.09
C ARG A 80 -12.27 -4.49 -13.88
N LEU A 81 -11.62 -4.06 -12.79
CA LEU A 81 -12.27 -3.44 -11.64
C LEU A 81 -12.73 -1.99 -11.88
N GLY A 82 -12.54 -1.47 -13.11
CA GLY A 82 -12.93 -0.10 -13.45
C GLY A 82 -11.92 0.96 -13.03
N ILE A 83 -10.74 0.58 -12.56
CA ILE A 83 -9.63 1.50 -12.27
C ILE A 83 -9.14 2.13 -13.59
N ARG A 84 -8.81 3.40 -13.54
CA ARG A 84 -8.21 4.15 -14.66
C ARG A 84 -6.96 4.90 -14.24
N VAL A 85 -6.79 5.11 -12.93
CA VAL A 85 -5.62 5.78 -12.36
C VAL A 85 -5.01 4.89 -11.30
N VAL A 86 -3.70 4.63 -11.40
CA VAL A 86 -2.89 3.99 -10.37
C VAL A 86 -2.03 5.05 -9.72
N LEU A 87 -2.14 5.21 -8.41
CA LEU A 87 -1.39 6.17 -7.62
C LEU A 87 -0.38 5.46 -6.72
N SER A 88 0.90 5.58 -7.05
CA SER A 88 1.98 5.12 -6.17
C SER A 88 2.40 6.21 -5.20
N VAL A 89 2.52 5.85 -3.92
CA VAL A 89 3.14 6.67 -2.88
C VAL A 89 4.42 6.04 -2.33
N ASP A 90 4.92 5.01 -3.01
CA ASP A 90 6.21 4.37 -2.75
C ASP A 90 7.34 5.20 -3.36
N GLY A 91 8.55 5.17 -2.78
CA GLY A 91 9.72 5.85 -3.35
C GLY A 91 10.30 5.16 -4.58
N THR A 92 9.94 3.90 -4.83
CA THR A 92 10.42 3.14 -6.00
C THR A 92 9.70 3.59 -7.27
N ARG A 93 10.46 3.71 -8.37
CA ARG A 93 9.91 4.05 -9.68
C ARG A 93 8.81 3.07 -10.09
N PRO A 94 7.63 3.56 -10.50
CA PRO A 94 6.52 2.73 -10.92
C PRO A 94 6.75 2.03 -12.28
N ASP A 95 6.08 0.90 -12.49
CA ASP A 95 6.05 0.19 -13.78
C ASP A 95 5.02 0.85 -14.72
N LEU A 96 5.46 1.93 -15.38
CA LEU A 96 4.61 2.68 -16.30
C LEU A 96 4.23 1.86 -17.53
N GLU A 97 5.15 1.03 -18.02
CA GLU A 97 4.94 0.28 -19.26
C GLU A 97 3.80 -0.73 -19.10
N ALA A 98 3.80 -1.49 -18.00
CA ALA A 98 2.73 -2.43 -17.69
C ALA A 98 1.37 -1.73 -17.52
N ALA A 99 1.35 -0.59 -16.82
CA ALA A 99 0.13 0.20 -16.64
C ALA A 99 -0.41 0.74 -17.99
N HIS A 100 0.45 1.33 -18.81
CA HIS A 100 0.06 1.91 -20.11
C HIS A 100 -0.43 0.84 -21.09
N ARG A 101 0.16 -0.38 -21.09
CA ARG A 101 -0.35 -1.49 -21.89
C ARG A 101 -1.80 -1.84 -21.56
N GLN A 102 -2.24 -1.60 -20.33
CA GLN A 102 -3.63 -1.83 -19.91
C GLN A 102 -4.51 -0.55 -19.96
N GLY A 103 -4.00 0.54 -20.55
CA GLY A 103 -4.73 1.81 -20.67
C GLY A 103 -4.95 2.53 -19.34
N LEU A 104 -4.09 2.27 -18.34
CA LEU A 104 -4.11 2.92 -17.04
C LEU A 104 -3.14 4.09 -17.03
N ARG A 105 -3.56 5.23 -16.45
CA ARG A 105 -2.68 6.33 -16.13
C ARG A 105 -1.99 6.06 -14.80
N TYR A 106 -0.69 6.32 -14.73
CA TYR A 106 0.06 6.25 -13.48
C TYR A 106 0.31 7.65 -12.89
N LEU A 107 0.26 7.75 -11.58
CA LEU A 107 0.70 8.93 -10.82
C LEU A 107 1.68 8.49 -9.75
N HIS A 108 2.75 9.26 -9.55
CA HIS A 108 3.79 8.94 -8.58
C HIS A 108 4.01 10.10 -7.61
N LEU A 109 3.52 9.96 -6.39
CA LEU A 109 3.54 10.96 -5.32
C LEU A 109 4.22 10.40 -4.06
N PRO A 110 5.52 10.08 -4.12
CA PRO A 110 6.22 9.41 -3.02
C PRO A 110 6.35 10.30 -1.78
N PHE A 111 6.27 9.66 -0.60
CA PHE A 111 6.57 10.26 0.70
C PHE A 111 7.10 9.20 1.68
N GLY A 112 7.76 9.66 2.76
CA GLY A 112 8.35 8.80 3.78
C GLY A 112 7.35 8.25 4.80
N TYR A 113 7.87 7.66 5.88
CA TYR A 113 7.06 7.10 6.98
C TYR A 113 6.87 8.09 8.15
N ASP A 114 7.60 9.19 8.14
CA ASP A 114 7.55 10.28 9.13
C ASP A 114 6.29 11.16 9.01
N GLY A 115 5.54 11.02 7.90
CA GLY A 115 4.28 11.72 7.63
C GLY A 115 4.11 12.07 6.16
N ILE A 116 3.08 12.85 5.87
CA ILE A 116 2.81 13.34 4.50
C ILE A 116 3.18 14.82 4.45
N PRO A 117 4.16 15.24 3.63
CA PRO A 117 4.49 16.65 3.44
C PRO A 117 3.27 17.46 2.93
N SER A 118 3.17 18.72 3.32
CA SER A 118 2.00 19.56 2.99
C SER A 118 1.72 19.66 1.49
N ASN A 119 2.76 19.78 0.67
CA ASN A 119 2.61 19.77 -0.79
C ASN A 119 2.02 18.44 -1.30
N ARG A 120 2.41 17.29 -0.72
CA ARG A 120 1.86 15.99 -1.05
C ARG A 120 0.40 15.86 -0.63
N VAL A 121 0.01 16.46 0.51
CA VAL A 121 -1.40 16.51 0.92
C VAL A 121 -2.22 17.24 -0.14
N VAL A 122 -1.76 18.40 -0.63
CA VAL A 122 -2.44 19.16 -1.68
C VAL A 122 -2.56 18.36 -2.98
N GLU A 123 -1.50 17.66 -3.39
CA GLU A 123 -1.50 16.80 -4.57
C GLU A 123 -2.47 15.60 -4.42
N LEU A 124 -2.53 14.95 -3.25
CA LEU A 124 -3.49 13.87 -2.96
C LEU A 124 -4.93 14.36 -3.02
N VAL A 125 -5.20 15.55 -2.48
CA VAL A 125 -6.52 16.18 -2.59
C VAL A 125 -6.85 16.53 -4.04
N ARG A 126 -5.89 16.99 -4.82
CA ARG A 126 -6.06 17.23 -6.26
C ARG A 126 -6.40 15.93 -7.02
N VAL A 127 -5.85 14.78 -6.63
CA VAL A 127 -6.24 13.46 -7.17
C VAL A 127 -7.70 13.14 -6.82
N ALA A 128 -8.11 13.40 -5.55
CA ALA A 128 -9.46 13.12 -5.08
C ALA A 128 -10.55 13.94 -5.81
N THR A 129 -10.23 15.21 -6.12
CA THR A 129 -11.15 16.18 -6.75
C THR A 129 -11.00 16.29 -8.26
N GLY A 130 -9.95 15.71 -8.83
CA GLY A 130 -9.67 15.72 -10.27
C GLY A 130 -10.71 14.92 -11.06
N GLU A 131 -10.86 15.32 -12.33
CA GLU A 131 -11.72 14.60 -13.27
C GLU A 131 -11.09 13.24 -13.62
N THR A 132 -11.47 12.20 -12.91
CA THR A 132 -11.13 10.84 -13.27
C THR A 132 -12.40 10.16 -13.80
N ASN A 133 -12.40 9.76 -15.05
CA ASN A 133 -13.47 8.96 -15.66
C ASN A 133 -13.45 7.49 -15.21
N GLY A 134 -13.00 7.21 -13.96
CA GLY A 134 -12.87 5.86 -13.45
C GLY A 134 -12.39 5.79 -12.02
N GLY A 135 -12.10 4.58 -11.55
CA GLY A 135 -11.57 4.33 -10.23
C GLY A 135 -10.08 4.69 -10.09
N ILE A 136 -9.68 4.94 -8.86
CA ILE A 136 -8.31 5.21 -8.43
C ILE A 136 -7.85 4.05 -7.54
N TYR A 137 -6.69 3.48 -7.83
CA TYR A 137 -6.02 2.50 -6.98
C TYR A 137 -4.79 3.13 -6.34
N VAL A 138 -4.80 3.28 -5.03
CA VAL A 138 -3.70 3.87 -4.25
C VAL A 138 -2.84 2.77 -3.65
N HIS A 139 -1.54 2.80 -3.87
CA HIS A 139 -0.65 1.78 -3.34
C HIS A 139 0.69 2.31 -2.83
N CYS A 140 1.30 1.55 -1.93
CA CYS A 140 2.74 1.52 -1.66
C CYS A 140 3.24 0.09 -1.93
N HIS A 141 4.45 -0.25 -1.50
CA HIS A 141 4.99 -1.58 -1.76
C HIS A 141 4.10 -2.72 -1.24
N HIS A 142 3.82 -2.74 0.07
CA HIS A 142 3.04 -3.83 0.70
C HIS A 142 1.54 -3.56 0.83
N GLY A 143 1.08 -2.31 0.60
CA GLY A 143 -0.32 -1.96 0.79
C GLY A 143 -0.76 -1.86 2.26
N LEU A 144 0.19 -1.80 3.22
CA LEU A 144 -0.12 -1.84 4.65
C LEU A 144 -0.02 -0.47 5.35
N HIS A 145 0.84 0.45 4.87
CA HIS A 145 1.18 1.66 5.63
C HIS A 145 0.93 2.93 4.83
N ARG A 146 1.87 3.39 3.97
CA ARG A 146 1.77 4.63 3.19
C ARG A 146 0.56 4.64 2.23
N GLY A 147 0.30 3.52 1.54
CA GLY A 147 -0.84 3.37 0.63
C GLY A 147 -2.18 3.60 1.34
N PRO A 148 -2.52 2.85 2.41
CA PRO A 148 -3.71 3.10 3.21
C PRO A 148 -3.80 4.52 3.76
N THR A 149 -2.68 5.11 4.21
CA THR A 149 -2.65 6.50 4.71
C THR A 149 -3.04 7.50 3.62
N ALA A 150 -2.45 7.37 2.43
CA ALA A 150 -2.80 8.23 1.29
C ALA A 150 -4.26 8.02 0.84
N ALA A 151 -4.73 6.77 0.77
CA ALA A 151 -6.11 6.46 0.44
C ALA A 151 -7.10 7.04 1.45
N ALA A 152 -6.75 7.04 2.75
CA ALA A 152 -7.54 7.69 3.79
C ALA A 152 -7.64 9.22 3.57
N ILE A 153 -6.53 9.89 3.20
CA ILE A 153 -6.55 11.32 2.84
C ILE A 153 -7.46 11.57 1.64
N VAL A 154 -7.35 10.76 0.58
CA VAL A 154 -8.19 10.86 -0.62
C VAL A 154 -9.67 10.66 -0.26
N ALA A 155 -10.00 9.69 0.59
CA ALA A 155 -11.35 9.40 1.05
C ALA A 155 -11.94 10.55 1.88
N MET A 156 -11.16 11.14 2.78
CA MET A 156 -11.60 12.33 3.55
C MET A 156 -11.79 13.55 2.64
N ALA A 157 -10.87 13.77 1.71
CA ALA A 157 -10.94 14.89 0.76
C ALA A 157 -12.15 14.80 -0.17
N SER A 158 -12.58 13.60 -0.55
CA SER A 158 -13.79 13.37 -1.36
C SER A 158 -15.10 13.35 -0.55
N GLY A 159 -15.02 13.52 0.77
CA GLY A 159 -16.18 13.42 1.65
C GLY A 159 -16.72 11.99 1.85
N THR A 160 -16.00 10.98 1.40
CA THR A 160 -16.36 9.58 1.58
C THR A 160 -16.25 9.14 3.05
N TRP A 161 -15.23 9.62 3.76
CA TRP A 161 -14.93 9.27 5.14
C TRP A 161 -14.76 10.47 6.05
N THR A 162 -15.14 10.27 7.30
CA THR A 162 -14.78 11.12 8.42
C THR A 162 -13.36 10.80 8.90
N PRO A 163 -12.74 11.63 9.74
CA PRO A 163 -11.44 11.29 10.36
C PRO A 163 -11.49 10.00 11.20
N ASP A 164 -12.65 9.64 11.76
CA ASP A 164 -12.82 8.40 12.52
C ASP A 164 -12.82 7.16 11.61
N ASP A 165 -13.52 7.23 10.47
CA ASP A 165 -13.51 6.18 9.45
C ASP A 165 -12.09 5.96 8.91
N ALA A 166 -11.39 7.04 8.60
CA ALA A 166 -10.01 7.02 8.14
C ALA A 166 -9.07 6.33 9.13
N ARG A 167 -9.19 6.65 10.44
CA ARG A 167 -8.43 5.98 11.51
C ARG A 167 -8.80 4.51 11.66
N ALA A 168 -10.08 4.17 11.53
CA ALA A 168 -10.55 2.78 11.55
C ALA A 168 -9.96 1.99 10.38
N PHE A 169 -9.89 2.58 9.20
CA PHE A 169 -9.29 1.96 8.04
C PHE A 169 -7.78 1.70 8.20
N LEU A 170 -7.00 2.62 8.76
CA LEU A 170 -5.58 2.35 9.03
C LEU A 170 -5.40 1.11 9.90
N ARG A 171 -6.24 0.91 10.93
CA ARG A 171 -6.20 -0.29 11.76
C ARG A 171 -6.61 -1.54 10.97
N GLN A 172 -7.66 -1.44 10.16
CA GLN A 172 -8.15 -2.54 9.31
C GLN A 172 -7.10 -2.98 8.29
N ALA A 173 -6.39 -2.03 7.68
CA ALA A 173 -5.33 -2.29 6.71
C ALA A 173 -4.03 -2.82 7.36
N GLY A 174 -3.92 -2.80 8.69
CA GLY A 174 -2.72 -3.26 9.40
C GLY A 174 -1.60 -2.23 9.45
N THR A 175 -1.92 -0.93 9.38
CA THR A 175 -0.91 0.12 9.55
C THR A 175 -0.35 0.08 10.97
N SER A 176 0.96 -0.24 11.11
CA SER A 176 1.61 -0.37 12.39
C SER A 176 1.62 0.94 13.18
N SER A 177 1.54 0.83 14.50
CA SER A 177 1.77 1.94 15.44
C SER A 177 3.20 2.48 15.41
N ASP A 178 4.15 1.73 14.86
CA ASP A 178 5.55 2.12 14.69
C ASP A 178 5.75 3.28 13.70
N TYR A 179 4.69 3.65 12.98
CA TYR A 179 4.69 4.78 12.05
C TYR A 179 3.79 5.94 12.54
N PRO A 180 4.11 6.58 13.68
CA PRO A 180 3.25 7.62 14.27
C PRO A 180 3.07 8.82 13.34
N GLY A 181 4.02 9.09 12.44
CA GLY A 181 3.93 10.12 11.40
C GLY A 181 2.73 9.91 10.47
N LEU A 182 2.50 8.68 10.01
CA LEU A 182 1.37 8.33 9.16
C LEU A 182 0.03 8.51 9.88
N HIS A 183 -0.05 8.07 11.14
CA HIS A 183 -1.23 8.28 11.97
C HIS A 183 -1.48 9.76 12.28
N ARG A 184 -0.43 10.57 12.50
CA ARG A 184 -0.53 12.04 12.65
C ARG A 184 -1.09 12.70 11.39
N ALA A 185 -0.62 12.28 10.20
CA ALA A 185 -1.10 12.84 8.93
C ALA A 185 -2.62 12.69 8.77
N VAL A 186 -3.18 11.52 9.06
CA VAL A 186 -4.64 11.30 9.03
C VAL A 186 -5.37 12.09 10.11
N ARG A 187 -4.86 12.11 11.34
CA ARG A 187 -5.50 12.81 12.47
C ARG A 187 -5.54 14.32 12.27
N ASN A 188 -4.48 14.88 11.71
CA ASN A 188 -4.29 16.32 11.53
C ASN A 188 -4.68 16.81 10.12
N PHE A 189 -5.30 15.95 9.31
CA PHE A 189 -5.70 16.33 7.96
C PHE A 189 -6.66 17.52 8.00
N THR A 190 -6.34 18.51 7.22
CA THR A 190 -7.22 19.63 6.90
C THR A 190 -7.33 19.78 5.39
N LEU A 191 -8.53 20.07 4.91
CA LEU A 191 -8.74 20.25 3.49
C LEU A 191 -8.02 21.52 3.01
N PRO A 192 -7.11 21.42 2.02
CA PRO A 192 -6.48 22.60 1.41
C PRO A 192 -7.50 23.56 0.82
N SER A 193 -7.17 24.85 0.80
CA SER A 193 -8.00 25.87 0.16
C SER A 193 -8.03 25.70 -1.38
N ALA A 194 -9.06 26.21 -2.02
CA ALA A 194 -9.16 26.23 -3.48
C ALA A 194 -7.93 26.89 -4.13
N ALA A 195 -7.42 27.99 -3.54
CA ALA A 195 -6.22 28.68 -4.03
C ALA A 195 -4.95 27.83 -3.94
N GLU A 196 -4.83 26.90 -3.00
CA GLU A 196 -3.70 25.95 -2.94
C GLU A 196 -3.86 24.87 -4.02
N LEU A 197 -5.06 24.37 -4.23
CA LEU A 197 -5.37 23.38 -5.28
C LEU A 197 -5.16 23.96 -6.68
N ASP A 198 -5.51 25.20 -6.93
CA ASP A 198 -5.35 25.87 -8.22
C ASP A 198 -3.89 26.09 -8.63
N ARG A 199 -2.97 26.11 -7.65
CA ARG A 199 -1.53 26.25 -7.91
C ARG A 199 -0.85 24.94 -8.34
N ILE A 200 -1.53 23.80 -8.16
CA ILE A 200 -0.97 22.49 -8.53
C ILE A 200 -1.07 22.31 -10.04
N GLY A 201 0.09 22.16 -10.66
CA GLY A 201 0.21 21.79 -12.06
C GLY A 201 -0.17 20.33 -12.34
N PRO A 202 0.09 19.83 -13.55
CA PRO A 202 -0.09 18.43 -13.89
C PRO A 202 0.70 17.52 -12.95
N LEU A 203 0.02 16.49 -12.42
CA LEU A 203 0.68 15.51 -11.54
C LEU A 203 1.57 14.56 -12.36
N PRO A 204 2.80 14.28 -11.88
CA PRO A 204 3.76 13.50 -12.63
C PRO A 204 3.45 12.00 -12.61
N GLU A 205 3.74 11.32 -13.72
CA GLU A 205 3.72 9.85 -13.80
C GLU A 205 4.96 9.24 -13.11
N VAL A 206 6.07 9.97 -13.11
CA VAL A 206 7.27 9.63 -12.33
C VAL A 206 7.76 10.89 -11.64
N ASN A 207 7.86 10.82 -10.33
CA ASN A 207 8.53 11.86 -9.57
C ASN A 207 10.03 11.56 -9.51
N VAL A 208 10.85 12.63 -9.51
CA VAL A 208 12.28 12.46 -9.31
C VAL A 208 12.47 11.96 -7.87
N THR A 209 12.93 10.72 -7.75
CA THR A 209 13.29 10.14 -6.47
C THR A 209 14.58 10.79 -5.95
N THR A 210 14.69 10.82 -4.64
CA THR A 210 15.81 11.40 -3.90
C THR A 210 17.16 10.87 -4.39
N SER A 211 18.17 11.73 -4.48
CA SER A 211 19.53 11.32 -4.88
C SER A 211 20.15 10.41 -3.80
N GLU A 212 21.10 9.53 -4.19
CA GLU A 212 21.88 8.71 -3.25
C GLU A 212 22.46 9.52 -2.10
N VAL A 213 22.99 10.72 -2.40
CA VAL A 213 23.56 11.62 -1.39
C VAL A 213 22.50 12.07 -0.38
N ALA A 214 21.30 12.44 -0.82
CA ALA A 214 20.23 12.86 0.08
C ALA A 214 19.77 11.71 0.96
N VAL A 215 19.62 10.49 0.42
CA VAL A 215 19.31 9.28 1.22
C VAL A 215 20.38 9.05 2.28
N MET A 216 21.67 9.11 1.93
CA MET A 216 22.75 8.91 2.89
C MET A 216 22.76 9.97 4.01
N VAL A 217 22.47 11.23 3.69
CA VAL A 217 22.35 12.32 4.68
C VAL A 217 21.20 12.05 5.66
N GLU A 218 20.04 11.59 5.18
CA GLU A 218 18.91 11.25 6.04
C GLU A 218 19.18 10.02 6.90
N LEU A 219 19.80 8.97 6.35
CA LEU A 219 20.23 7.78 7.11
C LEU A 219 21.19 8.14 8.24
N ASP A 220 22.16 9.01 7.95
CA ASP A 220 23.12 9.50 8.94
C ASP A 220 22.42 10.29 10.08
N ALA A 221 21.48 11.16 9.71
CA ALA A 221 20.68 11.91 10.68
C ALA A 221 19.82 11.00 11.59
N HIS A 222 19.20 9.94 11.07
CA HIS A 222 18.49 8.95 11.88
C HIS A 222 19.44 8.23 12.83
N LEU A 223 20.60 7.82 12.33
CA LEU A 223 21.62 7.12 13.12
C LEU A 223 22.14 7.98 14.26
N ASP A 224 22.38 9.27 14.03
CA ASP A 224 22.83 10.22 15.07
C ASP A 224 21.75 10.46 16.13
N ARG A 225 20.48 10.53 15.75
CA ARG A 225 19.39 10.62 16.74
C ARG A 225 19.28 9.37 17.57
N ILE A 226 19.47 8.19 17.00
CA ILE A 226 19.50 6.92 17.75
C ILE A 226 20.67 6.91 18.73
N ARG A 227 21.88 7.23 18.30
CA ARG A 227 23.07 7.31 19.16
C ARG A 227 22.86 8.27 20.33
N THR A 228 22.41 9.49 20.02
CA THR A 228 22.16 10.54 21.03
C THR A 228 21.12 10.10 22.06
N ALA A 229 20.03 9.44 21.64
CA ALA A 229 19.00 8.96 22.55
C ALA A 229 19.53 7.84 23.48
N LEU A 230 20.33 6.92 22.94
CA LEU A 230 20.93 5.84 23.72
C LEU A 230 21.96 6.37 24.72
N GLU A 231 22.83 7.29 24.31
CA GLU A 231 23.84 7.94 25.20
C GLU A 231 23.18 8.72 26.32
N ARG A 232 22.12 9.48 26.03
CA ARG A 232 21.38 10.27 27.04
C ARG A 232 20.43 9.44 27.89
N LYS A 233 20.28 8.13 27.60
CA LYS A 233 19.33 7.23 28.26
C LYS A 233 17.90 7.79 28.32
N THR A 234 17.50 8.45 27.22
CA THR A 234 16.14 8.96 27.02
C THR A 234 15.21 7.83 26.55
N THR A 235 14.00 8.17 26.13
CA THR A 235 13.05 7.20 25.55
C THR A 235 13.72 6.42 24.40
N ALA A 236 13.46 5.10 24.34
CA ALA A 236 14.01 4.25 23.28
C ALA A 236 13.69 4.84 21.90
N PRO A 237 14.69 5.00 21.02
CA PRO A 237 14.52 5.67 19.72
C PRO A 237 13.92 4.72 18.67
N SER A 238 12.82 4.05 18.99
CA SER A 238 12.19 3.03 18.15
C SER A 238 11.68 3.61 16.84
N GLU A 239 11.11 4.81 16.85
CA GLU A 239 10.66 5.50 15.62
C GLU A 239 11.84 5.75 14.66
N GLU A 240 12.95 6.24 15.17
CA GLU A 240 14.15 6.52 14.38
C GLU A 240 14.76 5.24 13.78
N ALA A 241 14.77 4.15 14.54
CA ALA A 241 15.28 2.86 14.06
C ALA A 241 14.39 2.27 12.96
N VAL A 242 13.08 2.43 13.09
CA VAL A 242 12.11 2.03 12.05
C VAL A 242 12.31 2.84 10.78
N LEU A 243 12.42 4.17 10.88
CA LEU A 243 12.63 5.07 9.73
C LEU A 243 13.94 4.76 8.99
N LEU A 244 15.03 4.53 9.74
CA LEU A 244 16.32 4.16 9.18
C LEU A 244 16.26 2.84 8.42
N TRP A 245 15.62 1.82 8.98
CA TRP A 245 15.44 0.53 8.32
C TRP A 245 14.58 0.64 7.06
N GLU A 246 13.42 1.30 7.11
CA GLU A 246 12.53 1.45 5.96
C GLU A 246 13.19 2.24 4.82
N GLN A 247 14.01 3.25 5.15
CA GLN A 247 14.73 4.01 4.14
C GLN A 247 15.82 3.18 3.45
N LEU A 248 16.60 2.37 4.19
CA LEU A 248 17.54 1.42 3.60
C LEU A 248 16.84 0.38 2.74
N ARG A 249 15.72 -0.15 3.21
CA ARG A 249 14.90 -1.13 2.50
C ARG A 249 14.33 -0.55 1.19
N GLU A 250 13.84 0.68 1.22
CA GLU A 250 13.35 1.37 0.02
C GLU A 250 14.49 1.62 -0.97
N TRP A 251 15.65 2.07 -0.49
CA TRP A 251 16.83 2.29 -1.31
C TRP A 251 17.35 1.01 -1.96
N SER A 252 17.35 -0.11 -1.24
CA SER A 252 17.79 -1.41 -1.76
C SER A 252 16.93 -1.91 -2.94
N ARG A 253 15.66 -1.50 -3.01
CA ARG A 253 14.71 -1.85 -4.08
C ARG A 253 14.79 -0.93 -5.31
N GLN A 254 15.39 0.24 -5.19
CA GLN A 254 15.50 1.16 -6.32
C GLN A 254 16.45 0.61 -7.40
N PRO A 255 16.18 0.87 -8.69
CA PRO A 255 17.18 0.62 -9.73
C PRO A 255 18.42 1.43 -9.38
N ALA A 256 19.58 0.79 -9.29
CA ALA A 256 20.83 1.49 -8.99
C ALA A 256 21.07 2.59 -10.03
N PRO A 257 21.27 3.86 -9.64
CA PRO A 257 21.62 4.91 -10.58
C PRO A 257 23.00 4.59 -11.18
N GLY A 258 23.05 4.39 -12.48
CA GLY A 258 24.26 3.96 -13.19
C GLY A 258 24.56 2.48 -13.05
N ALA A 259 25.63 1.99 -13.68
CA ALA A 259 26.10 0.61 -13.57
C ALA A 259 26.86 0.43 -12.25
N LYS A 260 26.13 0.14 -11.18
CA LYS A 260 26.78 -0.21 -9.90
C LYS A 260 27.37 -1.62 -9.97
N PRO A 261 28.52 -1.87 -9.34
CA PRO A 261 29.14 -3.19 -9.28
C PRO A 261 28.21 -4.25 -8.66
N ALA A 262 28.36 -5.50 -9.04
CA ALA A 262 27.50 -6.61 -8.59
C ALA A 262 27.41 -6.73 -7.06
N GLY A 263 28.51 -6.48 -6.33
CA GLY A 263 28.56 -6.52 -4.86
C GLY A 263 27.82 -5.39 -4.15
N TYR A 264 27.46 -4.29 -4.82
CA TYR A 264 26.81 -3.15 -4.21
C TYR A 264 25.45 -3.51 -3.57
N ARG A 265 24.63 -4.29 -4.27
CA ARG A 265 23.33 -4.75 -3.73
C ARG A 265 23.49 -5.69 -2.54
N THR A 266 24.53 -6.52 -2.54
CA THR A 266 24.85 -7.40 -1.40
C THR A 266 25.16 -6.56 -0.16
N ARG A 267 25.99 -5.51 -0.29
CA ARG A 267 26.30 -4.60 0.83
C ARG A 267 25.09 -3.82 1.33
N LEU A 268 24.21 -3.41 0.43
CA LEU A 268 22.94 -2.77 0.84
C LEU A 268 22.05 -3.75 1.60
N GLY A 269 21.94 -5.00 1.17
CA GLY A 269 21.18 -6.03 1.88
C GLY A 269 21.74 -6.35 3.26
N GLU A 270 23.07 -6.36 3.41
CA GLU A 270 23.73 -6.52 4.72
C GLU A 270 23.40 -5.34 5.65
N ALA A 271 23.42 -4.11 5.14
CA ALA A 271 23.07 -2.91 5.91
C ALA A 271 21.59 -2.91 6.29
N GLU A 272 20.69 -3.28 5.37
CA GLU A 272 19.27 -3.43 5.62
C GLU A 272 18.99 -4.47 6.73
N ALA A 273 19.63 -5.64 6.67
CA ALA A 273 19.48 -6.68 7.68
C ALA A 273 19.97 -6.22 9.06
N ALA A 274 21.10 -5.50 9.12
CA ALA A 274 21.63 -4.94 10.36
C ALA A 274 20.71 -3.84 10.94
N ALA A 275 20.15 -3.00 10.09
CA ALA A 275 19.18 -1.97 10.51
C ALA A 275 17.87 -2.61 11.01
N HIS A 276 17.40 -3.69 10.37
CA HIS A 276 16.26 -4.47 10.84
C HIS A 276 16.52 -5.04 12.24
N HIS A 277 17.69 -5.64 12.44
CA HIS A 277 18.06 -6.17 13.76
C HIS A 277 18.11 -5.05 14.82
N LEU A 278 18.71 -3.90 14.52
CA LEU A 278 18.70 -2.74 15.43
C LEU A 278 17.27 -2.32 15.80
N LYS A 279 16.37 -2.24 14.83
CA LYS A 279 14.95 -1.92 15.03
C LYS A 279 14.30 -2.89 16.03
N GLU A 280 14.56 -4.19 15.93
CA GLU A 280 13.99 -5.20 16.82
C GLU A 280 14.49 -5.10 18.26
N VAL A 281 15.75 -4.66 18.45
CA VAL A 281 16.38 -4.67 19.78
C VAL A 281 16.57 -3.30 20.41
N VAL A 282 16.32 -2.20 19.70
CA VAL A 282 16.58 -0.82 20.19
C VAL A 282 15.83 -0.47 21.47
N ALA A 283 14.68 -1.09 21.73
CA ALA A 283 13.88 -0.94 22.94
C ALA A 283 14.25 -1.95 24.05
N SER A 284 15.22 -2.85 23.82
CA SER A 284 15.67 -3.81 24.82
C SER A 284 16.14 -3.09 26.08
N SER A 285 15.89 -3.65 27.26
CA SER A 285 16.47 -3.19 28.52
C SER A 285 17.98 -3.44 28.64
N ASP A 286 18.51 -4.41 27.87
CA ASP A 286 19.93 -4.76 27.82
C ASP A 286 20.71 -3.78 26.94
N ALA A 287 21.55 -2.96 27.56
CA ALA A 287 22.36 -1.97 26.87
C ALA A 287 23.38 -2.61 25.93
N GLU A 288 23.96 -3.76 26.30
CA GLU A 288 24.98 -4.43 25.48
C GLU A 288 24.40 -4.94 24.17
N VAL A 289 23.17 -5.48 24.20
CA VAL A 289 22.42 -5.91 22.99
C VAL A 289 22.18 -4.73 22.06
N ARG A 290 21.71 -3.59 22.56
CA ARG A 290 21.47 -2.39 21.74
C ARG A 290 22.75 -1.86 21.10
N GLU A 291 23.81 -1.73 21.91
CA GLU A 291 25.10 -1.23 21.44
C GLU A 291 25.77 -2.18 20.44
N ALA A 292 25.64 -3.50 20.64
CA ALA A 292 26.13 -4.49 19.70
C ALA A 292 25.45 -4.34 18.34
N ALA A 293 24.11 -4.22 18.29
CA ALA A 293 23.36 -4.03 17.06
C ALA A 293 23.74 -2.70 16.36
N LEU A 294 23.93 -1.62 17.14
CA LEU A 294 24.38 -0.33 16.59
C LEU A 294 25.79 -0.39 16.00
N ARG A 295 26.71 -1.09 16.67
CA ARG A 295 28.08 -1.33 16.14
C ARG A 295 28.05 -2.18 14.87
N ASP A 296 27.16 -3.18 14.81
CA ASP A 296 27.00 -4.03 13.63
C ASP A 296 26.56 -3.22 12.41
N LEU A 297 25.53 -2.41 12.56
CA LEU A 297 25.08 -1.51 11.49
C LEU A 297 26.21 -0.57 11.05
N GLY A 298 26.94 0.03 11.98
CA GLY A 298 28.10 0.88 11.65
C GLY A 298 29.17 0.16 10.84
N ARG A 299 29.43 -1.13 11.13
CA ARG A 299 30.37 -1.95 10.37
C ARG A 299 29.91 -2.19 8.92
N THR A 300 28.62 -2.49 8.71
CA THR A 300 28.09 -2.68 7.34
C THR A 300 28.15 -1.40 6.53
N CYS A 301 27.78 -0.25 7.12
CA CYS A 301 27.91 1.07 6.48
C CYS A 301 29.37 1.36 6.07
N THR A 302 30.31 1.15 6.99
CA THR A 302 31.75 1.37 6.74
C THR A 302 32.28 0.46 5.64
N ALA A 303 31.87 -0.82 5.62
CA ALA A 303 32.29 -1.78 4.59
C ALA A 303 31.79 -1.36 3.19
N CYS A 304 30.51 -0.96 3.08
CA CYS A 304 29.92 -0.47 1.84
C CYS A 304 30.64 0.81 1.35
N HIS A 305 30.85 1.79 2.24
CA HIS A 305 31.50 3.05 1.89
C HIS A 305 32.96 2.86 1.44
N ARG A 306 33.70 1.93 2.05
CA ARG A 306 35.08 1.63 1.65
C ARG A 306 35.16 1.06 0.23
N GLU A 307 34.16 0.27 -0.17
CA GLU A 307 34.15 -0.35 -1.50
C GLU A 307 33.57 0.58 -2.59
N TYR A 308 32.57 1.40 -2.26
CA TYR A 308 31.73 2.05 -3.27
C TYR A 308 31.63 3.59 -3.18
N ARG A 309 32.05 4.20 -2.07
CA ARG A 309 32.03 5.66 -1.91
C ARG A 309 33.39 6.28 -2.26
N ASN A 310 34.47 5.63 -1.86
CA ASN A 310 35.82 6.10 -2.05
C ASN A 310 36.68 4.93 -2.60
N PRO A 311 36.43 4.45 -3.82
CA PRO A 311 37.21 3.37 -4.42
C PRO A 311 38.65 3.78 -4.74
#